data_385b4fae9db14d5a90bb608aeacfa5a7
#
_entry.id   385b4fae9db14d5a90bb608aeacfa5a7
#
_cell.length_a   1.000
_cell.length_b   1.000
_cell.length_c   1.000
_cell.angle_alpha   90.00
_cell.angle_beta   90.00
_cell.angle_gamma   90.00
#
_symmetry.space_group_name_H-M   'P 1'
#
loop_
_entity.id
_entity.type
_entity.pdbx_description
1 polymer ?
#
loop_
_entity_poly.entity_id
_entity_poly.type
_entity_poly.pdbx_seq_one_letter_code
_entity_poly.pdbx_strand_id
1 'polypeptide(L)'
;MNVKIGYTTQFIAAVWWNGRLIMSNYDVTFKLITAGMDPANTNTALDRLKYMVEEYLIDAVFVNHTYLDQIKKLKAAGIKVIVMPEEPVDQIIGMMLYSKISAVMEGHMLVRGVMLSGTAGDGVVYEHDSTESVAPFDQPGWWNSTDPHCEEQTKRNPGKVFVIAATNQWRDLGLDWVDNSKPSEDGNVLVFTEFKKNEDK
;
A
#
# COMPACT_ATOMS: atom_id res chain seq x y z
N MET A 1 -7.63 21.23 11.59
CA MET A 1 -7.58 21.71 10.18
C MET A 1 -7.29 20.50 9.30
N ASN A 2 -8.15 20.20 8.32
CA ASN A 2 -7.89 19.08 7.42
C ASN A 2 -7.09 19.60 6.21
N VAL A 3 -5.95 18.97 5.93
CA VAL A 3 -5.12 19.29 4.76
C VAL A 3 -5.40 18.27 3.66
N LYS A 4 -5.62 18.75 2.44
CA LYS A 4 -5.74 17.90 1.25
C LYS A 4 -4.37 17.74 0.61
N ILE A 5 -4.01 16.50 0.30
CA ILE A 5 -2.72 16.13 -0.28
C ILE A 5 -2.98 15.34 -1.55
N GLY A 6 -2.35 15.71 -2.66
CA GLY A 6 -2.21 14.89 -3.86
C GLY A 6 -0.84 14.23 -3.85
N TYR A 7 -0.79 12.91 -3.90
CA TYR A 7 0.46 12.17 -4.02
C TYR A 7 0.48 11.40 -5.33
N THR A 8 1.44 11.71 -6.19
CA THR A 8 1.59 11.06 -7.51
C THR A 8 2.89 10.29 -7.56
N THR A 9 2.83 9.05 -8.01
CA THR A 9 3.99 8.17 -8.17
C THR A 9 3.76 7.17 -9.31
N GLN A 10 4.77 6.35 -9.58
CA GLN A 10 4.75 5.32 -10.61
C GLN A 10 5.24 3.99 -10.06
N PHE A 11 4.74 2.89 -10.61
CA PHE A 11 5.29 1.57 -10.36
C PHE A 11 5.17 0.68 -11.61
N ILE A 12 6.08 -0.28 -11.73
CA ILE A 12 6.06 -1.28 -12.81
C ILE A 12 5.57 -2.59 -12.21
N ALA A 13 4.57 -3.19 -12.85
CA ALA A 13 4.06 -4.49 -12.49
C ALA A 13 3.60 -5.24 -13.74
N ALA A 14 3.27 -6.52 -13.60
CA ALA A 14 2.69 -7.30 -14.68
C ALA A 14 1.27 -7.73 -14.35
N VAL A 15 0.47 -8.00 -15.36
CA VAL A 15 -0.83 -8.63 -15.24
C VAL A 15 -0.82 -9.96 -16.01
N TRP A 16 -1.43 -10.98 -15.42
CA TRP A 16 -1.75 -12.21 -16.14
C TRP A 16 -3.11 -12.06 -16.78
N TRP A 17 -3.13 -11.94 -18.11
CA TRP A 17 -4.33 -11.70 -18.90
C TRP A 17 -4.38 -12.61 -20.12
N ASN A 18 -5.49 -13.32 -20.31
CA ASN A 18 -5.72 -14.20 -21.48
C ASN A 18 -4.52 -15.13 -21.80
N GLY A 19 -3.93 -15.76 -20.77
CA GLY A 19 -2.82 -16.68 -20.92
C GLY A 19 -1.47 -16.03 -21.21
N ARG A 20 -1.37 -14.71 -21.07
CA ARG A 20 -0.15 -13.93 -21.30
C ARG A 20 0.23 -13.10 -20.10
N LEU A 21 1.53 -12.87 -19.93
CA LEU A 21 2.07 -11.92 -18.99
C LEU A 21 2.29 -10.58 -19.73
N ILE A 22 1.62 -9.55 -19.27
CA ILE A 22 1.68 -8.22 -19.87
C ILE A 22 2.33 -7.28 -18.84
N MET A 23 3.47 -6.70 -19.17
CA MET A 23 4.11 -5.67 -18.35
C MET A 23 3.42 -4.33 -18.56
N SER A 24 3.22 -3.59 -17.49
CA SER A 24 2.66 -2.24 -17.52
C SER A 24 3.41 -1.33 -16.57
N ASN A 25 3.64 -0.10 -16.99
CA ASN A 25 4.01 1.00 -16.10
C ASN A 25 2.72 1.71 -15.70
N TYR A 26 2.51 1.85 -14.42
CA TYR A 26 1.33 2.47 -13.84
C TYR A 26 1.67 3.85 -13.29
N ASP A 27 0.94 4.86 -13.77
CA ASP A 27 0.88 6.19 -13.15
C ASP A 27 -0.28 6.18 -12.15
N VAL A 28 0.00 6.52 -10.89
CA VAL A 28 -1.03 6.55 -9.85
C VAL A 28 -1.00 7.86 -9.07
N THR A 29 -2.18 8.43 -8.84
CA THR A 29 -2.38 9.61 -8.00
C THR A 29 -3.39 9.31 -6.90
N PHE A 30 -2.97 9.50 -5.66
CA PHE A 30 -3.84 9.39 -4.48
C PHE A 30 -4.31 10.77 -4.05
N LYS A 31 -5.62 10.92 -3.83
CA LYS A 31 -6.23 12.09 -3.20
C LYS A 31 -6.43 11.79 -1.73
N LEU A 32 -5.70 12.48 -0.87
CA LEU A 32 -5.60 12.20 0.55
C LEU A 32 -6.08 13.39 1.39
N ILE A 33 -6.60 13.10 2.59
CA ILE A 33 -6.93 14.10 3.59
C ILE A 33 -6.35 13.67 4.93
N THR A 34 -5.68 14.58 5.62
CA THR A 34 -5.20 14.32 6.99
C THR A 34 -6.38 14.17 7.94
N ALA A 35 -6.38 13.10 8.74
CA ALA A 35 -7.47 12.79 9.69
C ALA A 35 -7.29 13.44 11.06
N GLY A 36 -6.42 14.43 11.20
CA GLY A 36 -6.15 15.07 12.47
C GLY A 36 -4.90 15.92 12.44
N MET A 37 -4.34 16.21 13.62
CA MET A 37 -3.21 17.11 13.80
C MET A 37 -1.97 16.42 14.37
N ASP A 38 -1.82 15.12 14.10
CA ASP A 38 -0.59 14.42 14.46
C ASP A 38 0.36 14.34 13.25
N PRO A 39 1.35 15.24 13.15
CA PRO A 39 2.29 15.25 12.02
C PRO A 39 3.13 13.97 11.92
N ALA A 40 3.47 13.36 13.05
CA ALA A 40 4.31 12.17 13.07
C ALA A 40 3.57 10.98 12.42
N ASN A 41 2.34 10.70 12.86
CA ASN A 41 1.53 9.64 12.27
C ASN A 41 1.06 9.97 10.84
N THR A 42 0.91 11.24 10.49
CA THR A 42 0.68 11.66 9.10
C THR A 42 1.86 11.29 8.20
N ASN A 43 3.08 11.53 8.65
CA ASN A 43 4.30 11.14 7.91
C ASN A 43 4.41 9.62 7.80
N THR A 44 4.19 8.89 8.90
CA THR A 44 4.17 7.42 8.88
C THR A 44 3.13 6.87 7.89
N ALA A 45 1.94 7.47 7.81
CA ALA A 45 0.91 7.08 6.84
C ALA A 45 1.39 7.28 5.40
N LEU A 46 2.05 8.40 5.10
CA LEU A 46 2.63 8.67 3.78
C LEU A 46 3.78 7.69 3.45
N ASP A 47 4.61 7.37 4.43
CA ASP A 47 5.73 6.46 4.23
C ASP A 47 5.24 5.01 4.04
N ARG A 48 4.17 4.59 4.72
CA ARG A 48 3.47 3.31 4.43
C ARG A 48 2.90 3.27 3.00
N LEU A 49 2.30 4.36 2.53
CA LEU A 49 1.83 4.45 1.14
C LEU A 49 2.98 4.31 0.16
N LYS A 50 4.08 5.05 0.36
CA LYS A 50 5.27 4.96 -0.49
C LYS A 50 5.82 3.55 -0.52
N TYR A 51 6.01 2.93 0.64
CA TYR A 51 6.47 1.54 0.73
C TYR A 51 5.57 0.60 -0.07
N MET A 52 4.24 0.71 0.08
CA MET A 52 3.30 -0.13 -0.64
C MET A 52 3.44 -0.01 -2.15
N VAL A 53 3.50 1.22 -2.68
CA VAL A 53 3.47 1.46 -4.12
C VAL A 53 4.86 1.37 -4.74
N GLU A 54 5.87 1.96 -4.10
CA GLU A 54 7.21 2.14 -4.69
C GLU A 54 8.18 0.99 -4.36
N GLU A 55 7.84 0.13 -3.38
CA GLU A 55 8.70 -1.00 -3.01
C GLU A 55 7.96 -2.33 -3.09
N TYR A 56 6.76 -2.42 -2.48
CA TYR A 56 6.08 -3.70 -2.40
C TYR A 56 5.43 -4.12 -3.71
N LEU A 57 4.75 -3.22 -4.43
CA LEU A 57 4.05 -3.55 -5.68
C LEU A 57 4.96 -3.60 -6.91
N ILE A 58 6.17 -3.05 -6.84
CA ILE A 58 7.14 -3.16 -7.93
C ILE A 58 7.45 -4.64 -8.22
N ASP A 59 7.47 -4.99 -9.50
CA ASP A 59 7.72 -6.34 -10.03
C ASP A 59 6.71 -7.39 -9.56
N ALA A 60 5.57 -6.99 -9.03
CA ALA A 60 4.49 -7.91 -8.73
C ALA A 60 3.75 -8.36 -10.01
N VAL A 61 3.13 -9.53 -9.92
CA VAL A 61 2.22 -10.04 -10.96
C VAL A 61 0.82 -10.12 -10.39
N PHE A 62 -0.09 -9.34 -10.94
CA PHE A 62 -1.51 -9.42 -10.62
C PHE A 62 -2.17 -10.56 -11.39
N VAL A 63 -2.85 -11.46 -10.67
CA VAL A 63 -3.46 -12.66 -11.26
C VAL A 63 -4.84 -12.88 -10.67
N ASN A 64 -5.84 -13.09 -11.50
CA ASN A 64 -7.17 -13.48 -11.04
C ASN A 64 -7.11 -14.82 -10.29
N HIS A 65 -7.82 -14.91 -9.17
CA HIS A 65 -7.85 -16.07 -8.27
C HIS A 65 -8.28 -17.38 -8.98
N THR A 66 -8.96 -17.29 -10.10
CA THR A 66 -9.40 -18.46 -10.89
C THR A 66 -8.25 -19.18 -11.58
N TYR A 67 -7.10 -18.52 -11.82
CA TYR A 67 -5.95 -19.12 -12.50
C TYR A 67 -5.00 -19.85 -11.52
N LEU A 68 -5.53 -20.80 -10.73
CA LEU A 68 -4.82 -21.50 -9.65
C LEU A 68 -3.49 -22.14 -10.07
N ASP A 69 -3.45 -22.79 -11.23
CA ASP A 69 -2.23 -23.44 -11.72
C ASP A 69 -1.16 -22.44 -12.09
N GLN A 70 -1.56 -21.30 -12.65
CA GLN A 70 -0.62 -20.23 -12.98
C GLN A 70 -0.06 -19.55 -11.73
N ILE A 71 -0.91 -19.27 -10.74
CA ILE A 71 -0.51 -18.75 -9.44
C ILE A 71 0.56 -19.65 -8.81
N LYS A 72 0.33 -20.98 -8.79
CA LYS A 72 1.30 -21.95 -8.25
C LYS A 72 2.62 -21.93 -9.01
N LYS A 73 2.61 -21.88 -10.35
CA LYS A 73 3.82 -21.84 -11.17
C LYS A 73 4.64 -20.56 -10.93
N LEU A 74 3.98 -19.40 -10.89
CA LEU A 74 4.64 -18.12 -10.64
C LEU A 74 5.25 -18.07 -9.25
N LYS A 75 4.51 -18.51 -8.22
CA LYS A 75 5.03 -18.59 -6.84
C LYS A 75 6.20 -19.57 -6.72
N ALA A 76 6.12 -20.74 -7.39
CA ALA A 76 7.23 -21.70 -7.42
C ALA A 76 8.49 -21.15 -8.10
N ALA A 77 8.34 -20.23 -9.04
CA ALA A 77 9.43 -19.51 -9.68
C ALA A 77 9.97 -18.32 -8.84
N GLY A 78 9.47 -18.12 -7.61
CA GLY A 78 9.87 -17.01 -6.74
C GLY A 78 9.30 -15.65 -7.14
N ILE A 79 8.29 -15.61 -8.00
CA ILE A 79 7.65 -14.38 -8.45
C ILE A 79 6.64 -13.92 -7.40
N LYS A 80 6.65 -12.64 -7.08
CA LYS A 80 5.66 -12.00 -6.21
C LYS A 80 4.30 -11.95 -6.92
N VAL A 81 3.32 -12.65 -6.38
CA VAL A 81 1.98 -12.76 -6.97
C VAL A 81 0.96 -12.08 -6.05
N ILE A 82 0.23 -11.14 -6.60
CA ILE A 82 -0.95 -10.53 -5.97
C ILE A 82 -2.19 -11.19 -6.57
N VAL A 83 -2.87 -11.97 -5.75
CA VAL A 83 -4.09 -12.67 -6.17
C VAL A 83 -5.27 -11.70 -6.09
N MET A 84 -5.95 -11.51 -7.22
CA MET A 84 -7.07 -10.58 -7.37
C MET A 84 -8.40 -11.32 -7.39
N PRO A 85 -9.49 -10.74 -6.84
CA PRO A 85 -10.82 -11.35 -6.88
C PRO A 85 -11.43 -11.32 -8.28
N GLU A 86 -10.98 -10.40 -9.13
CA GLU A 86 -11.43 -10.19 -10.51
C GLU A 86 -10.24 -10.12 -11.47
N GLU A 87 -10.52 -10.01 -12.78
CA GLU A 87 -9.48 -9.80 -13.79
C GLU A 87 -8.74 -8.49 -13.54
N PRO A 88 -7.39 -8.51 -13.53
CA PRO A 88 -6.57 -7.37 -13.12
C PRO A 88 -6.46 -6.31 -14.23
N VAL A 89 -7.58 -5.71 -14.60
CA VAL A 89 -7.62 -4.51 -15.45
C VAL A 89 -7.33 -3.27 -14.62
N ASP A 90 -6.94 -2.17 -15.25
CA ASP A 90 -6.53 -0.93 -14.57
C ASP A 90 -7.57 -0.45 -13.56
N GLN A 91 -8.86 -0.48 -13.92
CA GLN A 91 -9.94 -0.13 -12.99
C GLN A 91 -9.90 -0.97 -11.71
N ILE A 92 -9.79 -2.29 -11.84
CA ILE A 92 -9.77 -3.24 -10.71
C ILE A 92 -8.50 -3.06 -9.85
N ILE A 93 -7.36 -2.78 -10.48
CA ILE A 93 -6.12 -2.45 -9.78
C ILE A 93 -6.27 -1.14 -9.01
N GLY A 94 -6.88 -0.11 -9.59
CA GLY A 94 -7.16 1.17 -8.92
C GLY A 94 -8.04 1.00 -7.67
N MET A 95 -9.10 0.21 -7.75
CA MET A 95 -9.99 -0.11 -6.62
C MET A 95 -9.26 -0.91 -5.53
N MET A 96 -8.41 -1.87 -5.92
CA MET A 96 -7.55 -2.61 -4.99
C MET A 96 -6.61 -1.66 -4.25
N LEU A 97 -5.95 -0.75 -4.96
CA LEU A 97 -5.05 0.25 -4.37
C LEU A 97 -5.81 1.15 -3.38
N TYR A 98 -7.01 1.63 -3.75
CA TYR A 98 -7.86 2.41 -2.86
C TYR A 98 -8.13 1.67 -1.54
N SER A 99 -8.57 0.42 -1.62
CA SER A 99 -8.89 -0.41 -0.46
C SER A 99 -7.65 -0.68 0.39
N LYS A 100 -6.54 -1.11 -0.26
CA LYS A 100 -5.30 -1.46 0.43
C LYS A 100 -4.66 -0.26 1.13
N ILE A 101 -4.56 0.87 0.45
CA ILE A 101 -3.96 2.07 1.04
C ILE A 101 -4.83 2.61 2.17
N SER A 102 -6.17 2.57 2.02
CA SER A 102 -7.09 2.90 3.12
C SER A 102 -6.87 2.02 4.35
N ALA A 103 -6.68 0.72 4.16
CA ALA A 103 -6.43 -0.23 5.25
C ALA A 103 -5.09 0.04 5.96
N VAL A 104 -4.00 0.21 5.23
CA VAL A 104 -2.66 0.39 5.83
C VAL A 104 -2.47 1.76 6.49
N MET A 105 -3.27 2.74 6.14
CA MET A 105 -3.30 4.06 6.80
C MET A 105 -4.04 4.07 8.14
N GLU A 106 -4.84 3.05 8.45
CA GLU A 106 -5.53 2.85 9.73
C GLU A 106 -6.28 4.10 10.25
N GLY A 107 -6.80 4.93 9.33
CA GLY A 107 -7.52 6.15 9.66
C GLY A 107 -6.66 7.37 10.02
N HIS A 108 -5.33 7.25 10.13
CA HIS A 108 -4.43 8.41 10.34
C HIS A 108 -4.42 9.36 9.15
N MET A 109 -4.72 8.83 7.97
CA MET A 109 -4.98 9.59 6.75
C MET A 109 -6.13 8.93 5.97
N LEU A 110 -7.00 9.75 5.37
CA LEU A 110 -8.16 9.25 4.62
C LEU A 110 -7.85 9.31 3.12
N VAL A 111 -8.03 8.18 2.43
CA VAL A 111 -8.00 8.13 0.97
C VAL A 111 -9.37 8.60 0.46
N ARG A 112 -9.38 9.65 -0.35
CA ARG A 112 -10.60 10.21 -0.98
C ARG A 112 -10.79 9.76 -2.41
N GLY A 113 -9.72 9.32 -3.04
CA GLY A 113 -9.79 8.77 -4.38
C GLY A 113 -8.42 8.32 -4.87
N VAL A 114 -8.44 7.49 -5.88
CA VAL A 114 -7.27 6.99 -6.61
C VAL A 114 -7.52 7.19 -8.08
N MET A 115 -6.55 7.76 -8.77
CA MET A 115 -6.50 7.82 -10.23
C MET A 115 -5.38 6.90 -10.69
N LEU A 116 -5.65 6.03 -11.64
CA LEU A 116 -4.69 5.06 -12.18
C LEU A 116 -4.77 5.03 -13.70
N SER A 117 -3.61 4.95 -14.35
CA SER A 117 -3.50 4.58 -15.77
C SER A 117 -2.30 3.67 -15.97
N GLY A 118 -2.48 2.63 -16.76
CA GLY A 118 -1.41 1.71 -17.15
C GLY A 118 -1.06 1.86 -18.63
N THR A 119 0.21 1.63 -18.98
CA THR A 119 0.65 1.65 -20.37
C THR A 119 0.01 0.54 -21.23
N ALA A 120 -0.45 -0.54 -20.59
CA ALA A 120 -1.20 -1.60 -21.25
C ALA A 120 -2.69 -1.24 -21.49
N GLY A 121 -3.20 -0.20 -20.85
CA GLY A 121 -4.60 0.26 -20.90
C GLY A 121 -4.85 1.41 -21.89
N ASP A 122 -4.01 1.57 -22.92
CA ASP A 122 -4.15 2.59 -23.97
C ASP A 122 -4.26 4.03 -23.48
N GLY A 123 -3.68 4.34 -22.31
CA GLY A 123 -3.65 5.69 -21.74
C GLY A 123 -4.98 6.14 -21.12
N VAL A 124 -5.92 5.21 -20.92
CA VAL A 124 -7.17 5.50 -20.20
C VAL A 124 -6.85 5.71 -18.72
N VAL A 125 -7.34 6.81 -18.15
CA VAL A 125 -7.23 7.09 -16.72
C VAL A 125 -8.52 6.66 -16.04
N TYR A 126 -8.40 5.73 -15.08
CA TYR A 126 -9.50 5.34 -14.20
C TYR A 126 -9.41 6.13 -12.91
N GLU A 127 -10.54 6.67 -12.48
CA GLU A 127 -10.68 7.34 -11.20
C GLU A 127 -11.67 6.58 -10.34
N HIS A 128 -11.29 6.28 -9.11
CA HIS A 128 -12.17 5.75 -8.07
C HIS A 128 -12.28 6.78 -6.95
N ASP A 129 -13.51 7.12 -6.57
CA ASP A 129 -13.83 8.07 -5.50
C ASP A 129 -14.36 7.33 -4.27
N SER A 130 -14.15 7.92 -3.09
CA SER A 130 -14.58 7.37 -1.80
C SER A 130 -16.11 7.20 -1.63
N THR A 131 -16.90 7.72 -2.56
CA THR A 131 -18.36 7.58 -2.57
C THR A 131 -18.84 6.40 -3.41
N GLU A 132 -17.93 5.78 -4.18
CA GLU A 132 -18.26 4.66 -5.05
C GLU A 132 -18.13 3.33 -4.32
N SER A 133 -18.78 2.31 -4.88
CA SER A 133 -18.66 0.94 -4.37
C SER A 133 -17.25 0.40 -4.60
N VAL A 134 -16.69 -0.23 -3.58
CA VAL A 134 -15.39 -0.92 -3.65
C VAL A 134 -15.52 -2.40 -3.98
N ALA A 135 -16.73 -2.89 -4.32
CA ALA A 135 -16.90 -4.29 -4.71
C ALA A 135 -16.02 -4.62 -5.94
N PRO A 136 -15.30 -5.76 -5.95
CA PRO A 136 -15.39 -6.90 -5.02
C PRO A 136 -14.46 -6.80 -3.77
N PHE A 137 -13.80 -5.67 -3.54
CA PHE A 137 -12.81 -5.48 -2.46
C PHE A 137 -13.46 -5.17 -1.11
N ASP A 138 -14.78 -5.14 -1.00
CA ASP A 138 -15.55 -5.15 0.25
C ASP A 138 -15.49 -6.51 0.97
N GLN A 139 -15.15 -7.57 0.24
CA GLN A 139 -14.97 -8.90 0.81
C GLN A 139 -13.60 -9.01 1.51
N PRO A 140 -13.50 -9.84 2.59
CA PRO A 140 -12.23 -10.03 3.29
C PRO A 140 -11.11 -10.54 2.39
N GLY A 141 -9.96 -9.86 2.45
CA GLY A 141 -8.79 -10.20 1.66
C GLY A 141 -7.57 -9.39 2.11
N TRP A 142 -6.43 -9.62 1.45
CA TRP A 142 -5.23 -8.86 1.73
C TRP A 142 -5.44 -7.34 1.58
N TRP A 143 -6.26 -6.92 0.66
CA TRP A 143 -6.59 -5.51 0.41
C TRP A 143 -7.32 -4.79 1.56
N ASN A 144 -7.95 -5.55 2.48
CA ASN A 144 -8.56 -4.98 3.70
C ASN A 144 -7.68 -5.18 4.94
N SER A 145 -6.57 -5.93 4.83
CA SER A 145 -5.64 -6.14 5.93
C SER A 145 -4.71 -4.94 6.09
N THR A 146 -4.32 -4.64 7.32
CA THR A 146 -3.26 -3.68 7.63
C THR A 146 -1.87 -4.22 7.33
N ASP A 147 -1.72 -5.54 7.10
CA ASP A 147 -0.43 -6.17 6.80
C ASP A 147 0.13 -5.66 5.47
N PRO A 148 1.40 -5.29 5.39
CA PRO A 148 2.00 -4.85 4.14
C PRO A 148 2.07 -5.98 3.09
N HIS A 149 2.30 -7.22 3.50
CA HIS A 149 2.60 -8.32 2.59
C HIS A 149 1.38 -9.20 2.30
N CYS A 150 1.23 -9.59 1.03
CA CYS A 150 0.26 -10.58 0.58
C CYS A 150 0.81 -11.99 0.82
N GLU A 151 1.07 -12.35 2.06
CA GLU A 151 1.40 -13.72 2.38
C GLU A 151 0.11 -14.52 2.56
N GLU A 152 -0.15 -15.46 1.63
CA GLU A 152 -0.97 -16.59 2.00
C GLU A 152 -0.27 -17.28 3.18
N GLN A 153 -0.95 -17.32 4.32
CA GLN A 153 -0.54 -18.18 5.42
C GLN A 153 -0.19 -19.53 4.82
N THR A 154 1.09 -19.85 4.77
CA THR A 154 1.57 -21.15 4.31
C THR A 154 0.79 -22.18 5.09
N LYS A 155 -0.01 -22.98 4.39
CA LYS A 155 -0.84 -24.03 4.96
C LYS A 155 0.04 -24.78 5.93
N ARG A 156 -0.28 -24.67 7.23
CA ARG A 156 0.41 -25.36 8.31
C ARG A 156 0.55 -26.81 7.94
N ASN A 157 1.77 -27.25 7.70
CA ASN A 157 2.08 -28.67 7.70
C ASN A 157 1.80 -29.17 9.11
N PRO A 158 0.85 -30.10 9.34
CA PRO A 158 0.40 -30.48 10.69
C PRO A 158 1.44 -31.25 11.50
N GLY A 159 2.74 -31.09 11.26
CA GLY A 159 3.83 -31.76 11.94
C GLY A 159 5.02 -30.91 12.35
N LYS A 160 5.07 -29.62 11.99
CA LYS A 160 6.12 -28.71 12.43
C LYS A 160 5.51 -27.44 13.00
N VAL A 161 5.58 -27.29 14.30
CA VAL A 161 5.27 -26.02 14.98
C VAL A 161 6.41 -25.05 14.67
N PHE A 162 6.33 -24.39 13.53
CA PHE A 162 7.01 -23.11 13.40
C PHE A 162 6.09 -22.09 14.02
N VAL A 163 6.46 -21.60 15.20
CA VAL A 163 5.95 -20.32 15.69
C VAL A 163 6.54 -19.28 14.75
N ILE A 164 5.85 -19.03 13.65
CA ILE A 164 6.03 -17.75 12.97
C ILE A 164 5.38 -16.77 13.94
N ALA A 165 6.21 -16.12 14.77
CA ALA A 165 5.79 -14.91 15.42
C ALA A 165 5.12 -14.09 14.32
N ALA A 166 3.88 -13.64 14.54
CA ALA A 166 3.28 -12.63 13.71
C ALA A 166 4.20 -11.41 13.88
N THR A 167 5.18 -11.31 13.01
CA THR A 167 6.08 -10.18 12.96
C THR A 167 5.18 -9.00 12.69
N ASN A 168 5.24 -8.00 13.53
CA ASN A 168 4.60 -6.73 13.22
C ASN A 168 5.42 -6.11 12.10
N GLN A 169 5.04 -6.42 10.89
CA GLN A 169 5.80 -6.16 9.69
C GLN A 169 6.08 -4.67 9.49
N TRP A 170 5.20 -3.79 9.97
CA TRP A 170 5.43 -2.34 9.94
C TRP A 170 6.54 -1.91 10.91
N ARG A 171 6.62 -2.54 12.09
CA ARG A 171 7.70 -2.29 13.04
C ARG A 171 9.06 -2.70 12.47
N ASP A 172 9.13 -3.85 11.80
CA ASP A 172 10.36 -4.35 11.19
C ASP A 172 10.85 -3.45 10.05
N LEU A 173 9.92 -2.72 9.41
CA LEU A 173 10.19 -1.72 8.39
C LEU A 173 10.47 -0.32 8.98
N GLY A 174 10.37 -0.14 10.30
CA GLY A 174 10.47 1.18 10.92
C GLY A 174 9.29 2.11 10.62
N LEU A 175 8.14 1.54 10.20
CA LEU A 175 6.92 2.26 9.82
C LEU A 175 5.77 2.02 10.81
N ASP A 176 6.10 1.79 12.08
CA ASP A 176 5.12 1.67 13.16
C ASP A 176 4.53 3.03 13.52
N TRP A 177 3.31 3.03 14.07
CA TRP A 177 2.70 4.25 14.54
C TRP A 177 3.44 4.82 15.75
N VAL A 178 3.58 6.14 15.81
CA VAL A 178 4.14 6.80 16.97
C VAL A 178 3.11 6.77 18.10
N ASP A 179 3.45 6.08 19.18
CA ASP A 179 2.63 6.03 20.40
C ASP A 179 2.90 7.30 21.24
N ASN A 180 2.11 8.34 21.01
CA ASN A 180 2.20 9.60 21.75
C ASN A 180 1.78 9.46 23.25
N SER A 181 1.30 8.29 23.67
CA SER A 181 0.94 8.01 25.07
C SER A 181 2.13 7.59 25.92
N LYS A 182 3.23 7.18 25.29
CA LYS A 182 4.47 6.81 25.98
C LYS A 182 5.43 8.00 25.99
N PRO A 183 5.96 8.44 27.14
CA PRO A 183 7.08 9.37 27.16
C PRO A 183 8.24 8.73 26.38
N SER A 184 8.85 9.49 25.45
CA SER A 184 10.00 9.02 24.70
C SER A 184 11.09 8.57 25.67
N GLU A 185 11.42 7.29 25.72
CA GLU A 185 12.53 6.75 26.52
C GLU A 185 13.89 7.26 26.01
N ASP A 186 13.94 7.74 24.78
CA ASP A 186 15.12 8.37 24.20
C ASP A 186 15.02 9.90 24.35
N GLY A 187 15.68 10.41 25.39
CA GLY A 187 15.76 11.83 25.71
C GLY A 187 16.52 12.69 24.68
N ASN A 188 16.37 12.47 23.41
CA ASN A 188 16.82 13.36 22.35
C ASN A 188 15.75 14.40 22.06
N VAL A 189 15.66 15.38 22.96
CA VAL A 189 15.02 16.66 22.67
C VAL A 189 15.79 17.30 21.53
N LEU A 190 15.22 17.33 20.34
CA LEU A 190 15.71 18.22 19.28
C LEU A 190 15.47 19.65 19.74
N VAL A 191 16.48 20.23 20.38
CA VAL A 191 16.50 21.64 20.67
C VAL A 191 16.67 22.37 19.35
N PHE A 192 15.59 22.97 18.86
CA PHE A 192 15.70 23.97 17.79
C PHE A 192 16.51 25.14 18.35
N THR A 193 17.79 25.24 18.00
CA THR A 193 18.59 26.42 18.27
C THR A 193 17.99 27.57 17.47
N GLU A 194 17.53 28.59 18.20
CA GLU A 194 17.07 29.86 17.63
C GLU A 194 18.13 30.42 16.69
N PHE A 195 17.72 30.73 15.45
CA PHE A 195 18.53 31.50 14.53
C PHE A 195 18.73 32.90 15.14
N LYS A 196 19.92 33.19 15.70
CA LYS A 196 20.29 34.55 16.03
C LYS A 196 20.36 35.38 14.76
N LYS A 197 19.45 36.32 14.64
CA LYS A 197 19.51 37.40 13.67
C LYS A 197 20.80 38.21 13.94
N ASN A 198 21.77 38.09 13.05
CA ASN A 198 22.90 39.02 13.08
C ASN A 198 22.37 40.41 12.64
N GLU A 199 22.27 41.30 13.58
CA GLU A 199 22.19 42.75 13.30
C GLU A 199 23.59 43.21 13.07
N ASP A 200 23.98 43.35 11.80
CA ASP A 200 25.21 44.04 11.43
C ASP A 200 24.94 45.55 11.40
N LYS A 201 25.82 46.25 12.09
CA LYS A 201 25.94 47.70 12.12
C LYS A 201 26.38 48.29 10.79
#